data_4ac5c123ef78ce06daf5d6b8b1f53e14
#
_entry.id   4ac5c123ef78ce06daf5d6b8b1f53e14
#
_cell.length_a   1.000
_cell.length_b   1.000
_cell.length_c   1.000
_cell.angle_alpha   90.00
_cell.angle_beta   90.00
_cell.angle_gamma   90.00
#
_symmetry.space_group_name_H-M   'P 1'
#
loop_
_entity.id
_entity.type
_entity.pdbx_description
1 polymer ?
#
loop_
_entity_poly.entity_id
_entity_poly.type
_entity_poly.pdbx_seq_one_letter_code
_entity_poly.pdbx_strand_id
1 'polypeptide(L)'
;MAALLEVSNLRKRYGAIVVADDISLTLDLRVCLGLIGPNGAGKSSLFNMLTGVIAPDGGEIRFDGRDIRSVAAHLRARVGIVRAFQIPRPFTQLSVYENVLTAALYGAGSALPAAKQHAVEVLNKTGLLSYADHPAGHLRLLDRKRLELAKAIASKAKLLLLDEIASGLTEHEVMELVGLIRSLKSNHAIIWIEHIPHALRAVADRMMVLHFGRKLLDGPPSDVLASPLVREIYMGLPADAA
;
A
#
# COMPACT_ATOMS: atom_id res chain seq x y z
N MET A 1 -6.92 11.89 18.97
CA MET A 1 -7.86 11.47 17.88
C MET A 1 -7.74 9.97 17.78
N ALA A 2 -8.82 9.24 17.46
CA ALA A 2 -8.72 7.79 17.20
C ALA A 2 -7.92 7.54 15.92
N ALA A 3 -7.11 6.48 15.89
CA ALA A 3 -6.36 6.08 14.71
C ALA A 3 -7.29 5.71 13.55
N LEU A 4 -6.86 5.94 12.31
CA LEU A 4 -7.63 5.57 11.12
C LEU A 4 -7.69 4.04 10.97
N LEU A 5 -6.58 3.36 11.21
CA LEU A 5 -6.47 1.90 11.22
C LEU A 5 -5.96 1.43 12.57
N GLU A 6 -6.65 0.48 13.16
CA GLU A 6 -6.24 -0.22 14.38
C GLU A 6 -6.29 -1.72 14.12
N VAL A 7 -5.18 -2.39 14.33
CA VAL A 7 -5.04 -3.84 14.24
C VAL A 7 -4.57 -4.33 15.59
N SER A 8 -5.26 -5.28 16.17
CA SER A 8 -4.95 -5.81 17.51
C SER A 8 -4.89 -7.33 17.50
N ASN A 9 -3.76 -7.87 17.94
CA ASN A 9 -3.52 -9.31 18.15
C ASN A 9 -3.88 -10.17 16.95
N LEU A 10 -3.60 -9.67 15.73
CA LEU A 10 -3.99 -10.33 14.49
C LEU A 10 -3.25 -11.65 14.33
N ARG A 11 -4.01 -12.72 14.03
CA ARG A 11 -3.48 -14.08 13.89
C ARG A 11 -3.98 -14.72 12.61
N LYS A 12 -3.06 -15.45 11.94
CA LYS A 12 -3.40 -16.27 10.77
C LYS A 12 -2.40 -17.42 10.61
N ARG A 13 -2.94 -18.62 10.38
CA ARG A 13 -2.14 -19.81 10.09
C ARG A 13 -2.75 -20.61 8.93
N TYR A 14 -1.91 -21.34 8.24
CA TYR A 14 -2.28 -22.33 7.23
C TYR A 14 -1.64 -23.67 7.62
N GLY A 15 -2.41 -24.55 8.24
CA GLY A 15 -1.87 -25.77 8.83
C GLY A 15 -0.78 -25.46 9.86
N ALA A 16 0.44 -25.91 9.64
CA ALA A 16 1.59 -25.64 10.50
C ALA A 16 2.26 -24.27 10.23
N ILE A 17 1.94 -23.60 9.11
CA ILE A 17 2.59 -22.35 8.72
C ILE A 17 1.85 -21.18 9.36
N VAL A 18 2.55 -20.42 10.22
CA VAL A 18 2.06 -19.20 10.85
C VAL A 18 2.49 -18.01 10.02
N VAL A 19 1.53 -17.23 9.50
CA VAL A 19 1.79 -16.05 8.66
C VAL A 19 1.48 -14.73 9.36
N ALA A 20 0.74 -14.78 10.46
CA ALA A 20 0.54 -13.68 11.40
C ALA A 20 0.42 -14.27 12.81
N ASP A 21 1.23 -13.78 13.74
CA ASP A 21 1.29 -14.20 15.12
C ASP A 21 1.36 -12.96 16.02
N ASP A 22 0.18 -12.56 16.48
CA ASP A 22 0.00 -11.43 17.39
C ASP A 22 0.44 -10.07 16.80
N ILE A 23 0.13 -9.81 15.51
CA ILE A 23 0.46 -8.54 14.89
C ILE A 23 -0.49 -7.46 15.40
N SER A 24 0.08 -6.40 15.99
CA SER A 24 -0.66 -5.21 16.42
C SER A 24 -0.01 -3.95 15.86
N LEU A 25 -0.80 -3.06 15.27
CA LEU A 25 -0.37 -1.76 14.75
C LEU A 25 -1.50 -0.74 14.75
N THR A 26 -1.14 0.53 14.80
CA THR A 26 -2.04 1.66 14.59
C THR A 26 -1.50 2.55 13.49
N LEU A 27 -2.39 3.21 12.74
CA LEU A 27 -2.00 4.14 11.69
C LEU A 27 -2.99 5.31 11.66
N ASP A 28 -2.46 6.51 11.74
CA ASP A 28 -3.24 7.74 11.61
C ASP A 28 -3.36 8.19 10.15
N LEU A 29 -4.36 9.01 9.86
CA LEU A 29 -4.46 9.67 8.57
C LEU A 29 -3.21 10.54 8.31
N ARG A 30 -2.73 10.58 7.07
CA ARG A 30 -1.54 11.33 6.64
C ARG A 30 -0.20 10.79 7.19
N VAL A 31 -0.20 9.60 7.76
CA VAL A 31 1.01 8.90 8.17
C VAL A 31 1.36 7.82 7.15
N CYS A 32 2.64 7.72 6.82
CA CYS A 32 3.19 6.64 6.00
C CYS A 32 3.96 5.67 6.90
N LEU A 33 3.50 4.42 6.95
CA LEU A 33 4.18 3.31 7.58
C LEU A 33 4.93 2.49 6.52
N GLY A 34 6.27 2.49 6.57
CA GLY A 34 7.09 1.56 5.80
C GLY A 34 7.03 0.16 6.44
N LEU A 35 6.78 -0.85 5.64
CA LEU A 35 6.73 -2.24 6.10
C LEU A 35 7.81 -3.06 5.43
N ILE A 36 8.80 -3.51 6.20
CA ILE A 36 9.91 -4.32 5.71
C ILE A 36 9.96 -5.69 6.38
N GLY A 37 10.75 -6.58 5.81
CA GLY A 37 10.97 -7.94 6.31
C GLY A 37 11.33 -8.89 5.16
N PRO A 38 11.94 -10.05 5.46
CA PRO A 38 12.32 -11.01 4.45
C PRO A 38 11.11 -11.61 3.71
N ASN A 39 11.38 -12.37 2.65
CA ASN A 39 10.34 -13.14 1.98
C ASN A 39 9.75 -14.17 2.96
N GLY A 40 8.43 -14.32 2.93
CA GLY A 40 7.74 -15.19 3.90
C GLY A 40 7.48 -14.57 5.28
N ALA A 41 7.90 -13.33 5.54
CA ALA A 41 7.70 -12.66 6.84
C ALA A 41 6.22 -12.38 7.20
N GLY A 42 5.28 -12.52 6.25
CA GLY A 42 3.86 -12.26 6.48
C GLY A 42 3.34 -10.92 5.92
N LYS A 43 4.18 -10.12 5.24
CA LYS A 43 3.80 -8.81 4.71
C LYS A 43 2.57 -8.85 3.79
N SER A 44 2.61 -9.69 2.76
CA SER A 44 1.49 -9.86 1.82
C SER A 44 0.25 -10.48 2.48
N SER A 45 0.46 -11.34 3.50
CA SER A 45 -0.64 -11.90 4.29
C SER A 45 -1.35 -10.82 5.10
N LEU A 46 -0.59 -9.89 5.70
CA LEU A 46 -1.16 -8.72 6.38
C LEU A 46 -2.00 -7.88 5.39
N PHE A 47 -1.47 -7.58 4.21
CA PHE A 47 -2.24 -6.85 3.17
C PHE A 47 -3.50 -7.61 2.73
N ASN A 48 -3.40 -8.92 2.57
CA ASN A 48 -4.56 -9.76 2.22
C ASN A 48 -5.64 -9.75 3.32
N MET A 49 -5.26 -9.71 4.60
CA MET A 49 -6.21 -9.57 5.71
C MET A 49 -6.82 -8.17 5.76
N LEU A 50 -6.03 -7.11 5.57
CA LEU A 50 -6.53 -5.74 5.52
C LEU A 50 -7.48 -5.51 4.34
N THR A 51 -7.23 -6.14 3.19
CA THR A 51 -8.09 -6.05 2.01
C THR A 51 -9.27 -7.04 2.02
N GLY A 52 -9.36 -7.92 3.04
CA GLY A 52 -10.46 -8.89 3.16
C GLY A 52 -10.36 -10.07 2.18
N VAL A 53 -9.23 -10.24 1.48
CA VAL A 53 -8.96 -11.40 0.61
C VAL A 53 -8.81 -12.66 1.46
N ILE A 54 -8.28 -12.50 2.68
CA ILE A 54 -8.11 -13.58 3.66
C ILE A 54 -8.76 -13.13 4.98
N ALA A 55 -9.55 -13.99 5.57
CA ALA A 55 -10.05 -13.77 6.93
C ALA A 55 -8.97 -14.14 7.97
N PRO A 56 -8.71 -13.30 8.98
CA PRO A 56 -7.86 -13.68 10.10
C PRO A 56 -8.50 -14.79 10.93
N ASP A 57 -7.68 -15.56 11.64
CA ASP A 57 -8.15 -16.60 12.57
C ASP A 57 -8.42 -16.01 13.96
N GLY A 58 -7.89 -14.83 14.26
CA GLY A 58 -8.12 -14.12 15.52
C GLY A 58 -7.61 -12.68 15.45
N GLY A 59 -7.88 -11.92 16.50
CA GLY A 59 -7.57 -10.49 16.58
C GLY A 59 -8.69 -9.60 16.03
N GLU A 60 -8.41 -8.29 15.96
CA GLU A 60 -9.36 -7.28 15.49
C GLU A 60 -8.74 -6.42 14.40
N ILE A 61 -9.57 -5.95 13.47
CA ILE A 61 -9.21 -4.95 12.46
C ILE A 61 -10.29 -3.89 12.48
N ARG A 62 -9.94 -2.69 12.99
CA ARG A 62 -10.83 -1.53 12.98
C ARG A 62 -10.32 -0.49 11.99
N PHE A 63 -11.22 0.02 11.19
CA PHE A 63 -10.95 1.08 10.23
C PHE A 63 -11.98 2.19 10.37
N ASP A 64 -11.51 3.42 10.60
CA ASP A 64 -12.37 4.58 10.87
C ASP A 64 -13.37 4.28 12.01
N GLY A 65 -12.87 3.64 13.09
CA GLY A 65 -13.61 3.24 14.29
C GLY A 65 -14.53 2.02 14.13
N ARG A 66 -14.65 1.41 12.93
CA ARG A 66 -15.54 0.29 12.64
C ARG A 66 -14.78 -1.02 12.48
N ASP A 67 -15.29 -2.09 13.07
CA ASP A 67 -14.76 -3.43 12.77
C ASP A 67 -15.07 -3.81 11.32
N ILE A 68 -14.02 -4.15 10.58
CA ILE A 68 -14.14 -4.47 9.16
C ILE A 68 -13.89 -5.95 8.84
N ARG A 69 -13.65 -6.83 9.81
CA ARG A 69 -13.33 -8.25 9.57
C ARG A 69 -14.38 -8.96 8.72
N SER A 70 -15.65 -8.64 8.92
CA SER A 70 -16.79 -9.20 8.16
C SER A 70 -17.05 -8.50 6.83
N VAL A 71 -16.37 -7.38 6.53
CA VAL A 71 -16.56 -6.65 5.28
C VAL A 71 -15.89 -7.41 4.13
N ALA A 72 -16.67 -7.82 3.13
CA ALA A 72 -16.16 -8.56 1.98
C ALA A 72 -15.12 -7.76 1.18
N ALA A 73 -14.16 -8.44 0.55
CA ALA A 73 -13.03 -7.84 -0.16
C ALA A 73 -13.47 -6.79 -1.19
N HIS A 74 -14.51 -7.08 -1.99
CA HIS A 74 -15.00 -6.14 -3.02
C HIS A 74 -15.62 -4.85 -2.45
N LEU A 75 -15.97 -4.84 -1.16
CA LEU A 75 -16.50 -3.66 -0.47
C LEU A 75 -15.42 -2.84 0.23
N ARG A 76 -14.18 -3.37 0.38
CA ARG A 76 -13.09 -2.67 1.09
C ARG A 76 -12.70 -1.36 0.42
N ALA A 77 -12.75 -1.28 -0.92
CA ALA A 77 -12.52 -0.04 -1.64
C ALA A 77 -13.55 1.04 -1.26
N ARG A 78 -14.83 0.68 -1.12
CA ARG A 78 -15.90 1.60 -0.70
C ARG A 78 -15.77 2.04 0.76
N VAL A 79 -15.19 1.20 1.61
CA VAL A 79 -14.84 1.57 2.99
C VAL A 79 -13.65 2.54 3.02
N GLY A 80 -12.82 2.54 1.99
CA GLY A 80 -11.69 3.44 1.84
C GLY A 80 -10.31 2.78 1.95
N ILE A 81 -10.22 1.45 1.78
CA ILE A 81 -8.96 0.70 1.78
C ILE A 81 -8.72 0.17 0.37
N VAL A 82 -7.64 0.61 -0.27
CA VAL A 82 -7.29 0.18 -1.63
C VAL A 82 -5.83 -0.24 -1.70
N ARG A 83 -5.54 -1.31 -2.44
CA ARG A 83 -4.20 -1.83 -2.68
C ARG A 83 -3.76 -1.51 -4.10
N ALA A 84 -2.57 -0.95 -4.24
CA ALA A 84 -1.81 -0.91 -5.48
C ALA A 84 -0.86 -2.10 -5.51
N PHE A 85 -0.95 -2.91 -6.55
CA PHE A 85 -0.24 -4.19 -6.65
C PHE A 85 1.15 -4.03 -7.25
N GLN A 86 2.07 -4.90 -6.85
CA GLN A 86 3.43 -5.01 -7.41
C GLN A 86 3.40 -5.11 -8.94
N ILE A 87 2.60 -6.03 -9.47
CA ILE A 87 2.36 -6.16 -10.91
C ILE A 87 1.11 -5.37 -11.26
N PRO A 88 1.23 -4.27 -12.02
CA PRO A 88 0.08 -3.47 -12.42
C PRO A 88 -0.96 -4.30 -13.20
N ARG A 89 -2.23 -4.09 -12.88
CA ARG A 89 -3.36 -4.80 -13.50
C ARG A 89 -4.36 -3.81 -14.11
N PRO A 90 -3.99 -3.06 -15.13
CA PRO A 90 -4.94 -2.21 -15.84
C PRO A 90 -5.90 -3.04 -16.69
N PHE A 91 -7.06 -2.49 -17.00
CA PHE A 91 -7.89 -2.96 -18.08
C PHE A 91 -7.21 -2.54 -19.39
N THR A 92 -6.43 -3.45 -19.99
CA THR A 92 -5.49 -3.16 -21.07
C THR A 92 -6.14 -2.63 -22.34
N GLN A 93 -7.39 -3.01 -22.58
CA GLN A 93 -8.20 -2.58 -23.75
C GLN A 93 -8.89 -1.22 -23.54
N LEU A 94 -9.02 -0.78 -22.28
CA LEU A 94 -9.56 0.52 -21.96
C LEU A 94 -8.47 1.58 -22.00
N SER A 95 -8.85 2.82 -22.28
CA SER A 95 -7.96 3.96 -22.17
C SER A 95 -7.52 4.19 -20.71
N VAL A 96 -6.47 4.97 -20.53
CA VAL A 96 -5.98 5.39 -19.22
C VAL A 96 -7.09 6.12 -18.45
N TYR A 97 -7.84 7.02 -19.14
CA TYR A 97 -8.98 7.72 -18.57
C TYR A 97 -10.08 6.76 -18.11
N GLU A 98 -10.47 5.81 -18.96
CA GLU A 98 -11.53 4.85 -18.63
C GLU A 98 -11.16 3.94 -17.45
N ASN A 99 -9.87 3.56 -17.31
CA ASN A 99 -9.38 2.84 -16.13
C ASN A 99 -9.62 3.65 -14.85
N VAL A 100 -9.26 4.94 -14.84
CA VAL A 100 -9.44 5.82 -13.69
C VAL A 100 -10.92 6.11 -13.43
N LEU A 101 -11.69 6.36 -14.48
CA LEU A 101 -13.15 6.57 -14.40
C LEU A 101 -13.86 5.36 -13.79
N THR A 102 -13.49 4.16 -14.20
CA THR A 102 -14.03 2.90 -13.63
C THR A 102 -13.80 2.83 -12.12
N ALA A 103 -12.61 3.20 -11.66
CA ALA A 103 -12.31 3.23 -10.23
C ALA A 103 -13.13 4.30 -9.48
N ALA A 104 -13.33 5.46 -10.07
CA ALA A 104 -14.17 6.52 -9.48
C ALA A 104 -15.65 6.13 -9.41
N LEU A 105 -16.16 5.43 -10.39
CA LEU A 105 -17.56 4.97 -10.43
C LEU A 105 -17.81 3.85 -9.43
N TYR A 106 -17.03 2.78 -9.48
CA TYR A 106 -17.31 1.53 -8.74
C TYR A 106 -16.59 1.47 -7.40
N GLY A 107 -15.38 2.02 -7.32
CA GLY A 107 -14.62 2.07 -6.07
C GLY A 107 -15.17 3.14 -5.11
N ALA A 108 -15.31 4.38 -5.59
CA ALA A 108 -15.85 5.48 -4.80
C ALA A 108 -17.38 5.54 -4.76
N GLY A 109 -18.08 4.85 -5.65
CA GLY A 109 -19.53 4.95 -5.79
C GLY A 109 -20.01 6.34 -6.27
N SER A 110 -19.17 7.07 -7.00
CA SER A 110 -19.49 8.43 -7.44
C SER A 110 -20.50 8.43 -8.60
N ALA A 111 -21.39 9.45 -8.65
CA ALA A 111 -22.24 9.68 -9.81
C ALA A 111 -21.38 10.04 -11.03
N LEU A 112 -21.85 9.68 -12.24
CA LEU A 112 -21.08 9.80 -13.48
C LEU A 112 -20.49 11.20 -13.74
N PRO A 113 -21.21 12.33 -13.56
CA PRO A 113 -20.63 13.65 -13.79
C PRO A 113 -19.46 13.95 -12.84
N ALA A 114 -19.63 13.66 -11.55
CA ALA A 114 -18.59 13.85 -10.55
C ALA A 114 -17.41 12.89 -10.74
N ALA A 115 -17.67 11.64 -11.17
CA ALA A 115 -16.61 10.67 -11.46
C ALA A 115 -15.76 11.11 -12.67
N LYS A 116 -16.37 11.67 -13.71
CA LYS A 116 -15.65 12.21 -14.89
C LYS A 116 -14.70 13.33 -14.51
N GLN A 117 -15.19 14.32 -13.75
CA GLN A 117 -14.37 15.43 -13.29
C GLN A 117 -13.22 14.93 -12.40
N HIS A 118 -13.53 14.08 -11.42
CA HIS A 118 -12.53 13.53 -10.50
C HIS A 118 -11.46 12.69 -11.23
N ALA A 119 -11.85 11.93 -12.27
CA ALA A 119 -10.90 11.17 -13.08
C ALA A 119 -9.86 12.09 -13.76
N VAL A 120 -10.28 13.22 -14.32
CA VAL A 120 -9.38 14.21 -14.93
C VAL A 120 -8.43 14.81 -13.89
N GLU A 121 -8.95 15.19 -12.71
CA GLU A 121 -8.15 15.73 -11.60
C GLU A 121 -7.08 14.73 -11.14
N VAL A 122 -7.45 13.44 -11.03
CA VAL A 122 -6.54 12.36 -10.64
C VAL A 122 -5.47 12.14 -11.72
N LEU A 123 -5.84 12.10 -12.99
CA LEU A 123 -4.87 11.97 -14.08
C LEU A 123 -3.85 13.11 -14.10
N ASN A 124 -4.31 14.34 -13.87
CA ASN A 124 -3.42 15.49 -13.76
C ASN A 124 -2.47 15.34 -12.56
N LYS A 125 -2.99 14.95 -11.39
CA LYS A 125 -2.19 14.75 -10.16
C LYS A 125 -1.14 13.64 -10.31
N THR A 126 -1.44 12.61 -11.09
CA THR A 126 -0.52 11.47 -11.31
C THR A 126 0.38 11.61 -12.53
N GLY A 127 0.28 12.74 -13.27
CA GLY A 127 1.07 13.00 -14.46
C GLY A 127 0.68 12.15 -15.67
N LEU A 128 -0.57 11.65 -15.69
CA LEU A 128 -1.07 10.77 -16.76
C LEU A 128 -2.06 11.46 -17.72
N LEU A 129 -2.31 12.77 -17.55
CA LEU A 129 -3.31 13.46 -18.34
C LEU A 129 -3.02 13.43 -19.85
N SER A 130 -1.75 13.55 -20.25
CA SER A 130 -1.33 13.47 -21.66
C SER A 130 -1.52 12.09 -22.28
N TYR A 131 -1.69 11.05 -21.45
CA TYR A 131 -1.96 9.68 -21.89
C TYR A 131 -3.44 9.29 -21.78
N ALA A 132 -4.34 10.23 -21.44
CA ALA A 132 -5.75 9.93 -21.11
C ALA A 132 -6.44 9.01 -22.11
N ASP A 133 -6.28 9.28 -23.41
CA ASP A 133 -6.90 8.54 -24.50
C ASP A 133 -6.12 7.33 -25.00
N HIS A 134 -4.89 7.10 -24.45
CA HIS A 134 -4.08 5.96 -24.85
C HIS A 134 -4.58 4.66 -24.22
N PRO A 135 -4.56 3.53 -24.94
CA PRO A 135 -4.82 2.23 -24.35
C PRO A 135 -3.84 1.94 -23.20
N ALA A 136 -4.37 1.57 -22.04
CA ALA A 136 -3.54 1.35 -20.84
C ALA A 136 -2.51 0.21 -21.02
N GLY A 137 -2.78 -0.72 -21.93
CA GLY A 137 -1.85 -1.80 -22.27
C GLY A 137 -0.54 -1.33 -22.95
N HIS A 138 -0.50 -0.12 -23.51
CA HIS A 138 0.68 0.43 -24.19
C HIS A 138 1.56 1.30 -23.29
N LEU A 139 1.14 1.56 -22.06
CA LEU A 139 1.93 2.34 -21.10
C LEU A 139 3.25 1.65 -20.76
N ARG A 140 4.30 2.46 -20.54
CA ARG A 140 5.59 2.01 -19.96
C ARG A 140 5.39 1.61 -18.48
N LEU A 141 6.34 0.91 -17.92
CA LEU A 141 6.22 0.35 -16.57
C LEU A 141 5.92 1.42 -15.52
N LEU A 142 6.67 2.52 -15.50
CA LEU A 142 6.43 3.63 -14.56
C LEU A 142 5.00 4.17 -14.69
N ASP A 143 4.52 4.39 -15.91
CA ASP A 143 3.19 4.95 -16.13
C ASP A 143 2.07 3.95 -15.76
N ARG A 144 2.31 2.64 -15.92
CA ARG A 144 1.42 1.61 -15.37
C ARG A 144 1.37 1.64 -13.85
N LYS A 145 2.51 1.87 -13.16
CA LYS A 145 2.58 2.04 -11.70
C LYS A 145 1.83 3.31 -11.25
N ARG A 146 2.01 4.41 -11.99
CA ARG A 146 1.24 5.65 -11.78
C ARG A 146 -0.26 5.42 -11.97
N LEU A 147 -0.65 4.61 -12.97
CA LEU A 147 -2.06 4.27 -13.20
C LEU A 147 -2.65 3.44 -12.06
N GLU A 148 -1.91 2.50 -11.47
CA GLU A 148 -2.36 1.79 -10.26
C GLU A 148 -2.62 2.76 -9.10
N LEU A 149 -1.73 3.73 -8.87
CA LEU A 149 -1.96 4.79 -7.88
C LEU A 149 -3.16 5.67 -8.25
N ALA A 150 -3.30 6.04 -9.52
CA ALA A 150 -4.43 6.84 -10.00
C ALA A 150 -5.77 6.13 -9.73
N LYS A 151 -5.88 4.84 -10.01
CA LYS A 151 -7.07 4.03 -9.69
C LYS A 151 -7.37 4.02 -8.19
N ALA A 152 -6.33 3.86 -7.37
CA ALA A 152 -6.48 3.87 -5.91
C ALA A 152 -6.99 5.23 -5.39
N ILE A 153 -6.45 6.34 -5.91
CA ILE A 153 -6.89 7.71 -5.56
C ILE A 153 -8.32 7.96 -6.04
N ALA A 154 -8.62 7.57 -7.28
CA ALA A 154 -9.95 7.76 -7.87
C ALA A 154 -11.06 7.03 -7.09
N SER A 155 -10.71 5.93 -6.41
CA SER A 155 -11.59 5.22 -5.48
C SER A 155 -11.85 5.97 -4.17
N LYS A 156 -11.30 7.18 -3.97
CA LYS A 156 -11.38 7.97 -2.74
C LYS A 156 -10.88 7.22 -1.50
N ALA A 157 -9.83 6.42 -1.67
CA ALA A 157 -9.23 5.68 -0.57
C ALA A 157 -8.75 6.62 0.54
N LYS A 158 -8.99 6.25 1.80
CA LYS A 158 -8.36 6.88 2.97
C LYS A 158 -7.02 6.21 3.30
N LEU A 159 -6.92 4.90 3.04
CA LEU A 159 -5.73 4.07 3.23
C LEU A 159 -5.27 3.47 1.90
N LEU A 160 -4.05 3.77 1.54
CA LEU A 160 -3.35 3.18 0.40
C LEU A 160 -2.40 2.07 0.89
N LEU A 161 -2.58 0.87 0.40
CA LEU A 161 -1.68 -0.26 0.63
C LEU A 161 -0.81 -0.42 -0.62
N LEU A 162 0.45 -0.02 -0.54
CA LEU A 162 1.39 -0.04 -1.65
C LEU A 162 2.28 -1.28 -1.53
N ASP A 163 2.18 -2.19 -2.48
CA ASP A 163 2.86 -3.49 -2.45
C ASP A 163 3.97 -3.54 -3.49
N GLU A 164 5.21 -3.28 -3.04
CA GLU A 164 6.44 -3.32 -3.85
C GLU A 164 6.30 -2.59 -5.21
N ILE A 165 5.64 -1.43 -5.19
CA ILE A 165 5.29 -0.73 -6.43
C ILE A 165 6.48 -0.11 -7.14
N ALA A 166 7.64 0.05 -6.47
CA ALA A 166 8.88 0.53 -7.10
C ALA A 166 9.69 -0.58 -7.77
N SER A 167 9.29 -1.86 -7.62
CA SER A 167 9.99 -2.99 -8.23
C SER A 167 10.05 -2.89 -9.77
N GLY A 168 11.25 -3.13 -10.32
CA GLY A 168 11.50 -3.12 -11.77
C GLY A 168 11.69 -1.74 -12.40
N LEU A 169 11.69 -0.67 -11.59
CA LEU A 169 11.98 0.70 -12.02
C LEU A 169 13.48 0.99 -11.93
N THR A 170 13.96 1.91 -12.76
CA THR A 170 15.28 2.52 -12.63
C THR A 170 15.31 3.43 -11.42
N GLU A 171 16.51 3.78 -10.92
CA GLU A 171 16.67 4.68 -9.76
C GLU A 171 15.97 6.04 -9.96
N HIS A 172 16.08 6.61 -11.16
CA HIS A 172 15.40 7.85 -11.49
C HIS A 172 13.88 7.71 -11.42
N GLU A 173 13.33 6.64 -12.00
CA GLU A 173 11.88 6.36 -11.95
C GLU A 173 11.37 6.08 -10.54
N VAL A 174 12.20 5.43 -9.69
CA VAL A 174 11.91 5.25 -8.26
C VAL A 174 11.75 6.60 -7.59
N MET A 175 12.65 7.56 -7.83
CA MET A 175 12.59 8.88 -7.23
C MET A 175 11.39 9.70 -7.72
N GLU A 176 10.98 9.56 -8.99
CA GLU A 176 9.74 10.15 -9.49
C GLU A 176 8.51 9.57 -8.77
N LEU A 177 8.46 8.24 -8.61
CA LEU A 177 7.37 7.56 -7.89
C LEU A 177 7.34 7.97 -6.41
N VAL A 178 8.49 8.08 -5.76
CA VAL A 178 8.66 8.60 -4.39
C VAL A 178 8.07 10.00 -4.25
N GLY A 179 8.36 10.90 -5.22
CA GLY A 179 7.79 12.25 -5.25
C GLY A 179 6.26 12.24 -5.30
N LEU A 180 5.69 11.36 -6.14
CA LEU A 180 4.24 11.19 -6.23
C LEU A 180 3.66 10.66 -4.90
N ILE A 181 4.22 9.57 -4.34
CA ILE A 181 3.72 8.99 -3.09
C ILE A 181 3.79 10.01 -1.94
N ARG A 182 4.87 10.79 -1.86
CA ARG A 182 5.02 11.87 -0.87
C ARG A 182 3.89 12.90 -1.00
N SER A 183 3.50 13.27 -2.22
CA SER A 183 2.38 14.19 -2.46
C SER A 183 1.04 13.62 -2.01
N LEU A 184 0.85 12.30 -2.11
CA LEU A 184 -0.37 11.61 -1.71
C LEU A 184 -0.56 11.55 -0.20
N LYS A 185 0.54 11.51 0.56
CA LYS A 185 0.53 11.45 2.02
C LYS A 185 -0.26 12.60 2.67
N SER A 186 -0.36 13.77 2.01
CA SER A 186 -1.13 14.92 2.53
C SER A 186 -2.63 14.62 2.76
N ASN A 187 -3.17 13.61 2.07
CA ASN A 187 -4.60 13.28 2.10
C ASN A 187 -4.89 11.81 2.43
N HIS A 188 -3.86 10.95 2.47
CA HIS A 188 -4.02 9.51 2.65
C HIS A 188 -3.13 9.00 3.77
N ALA A 189 -3.58 7.98 4.51
CA ALA A 189 -2.71 7.08 5.23
C ALA A 189 -2.09 6.09 4.22
N ILE A 190 -0.85 5.69 4.44
CA ILE A 190 -0.14 4.80 3.53
C ILE A 190 0.53 3.68 4.35
N ILE A 191 0.38 2.43 3.94
CA ILE A 191 1.29 1.35 4.32
C ILE A 191 2.03 0.94 3.06
N TRP A 192 3.36 1.05 3.08
CA TRP A 192 4.18 0.78 1.92
C TRP A 192 5.14 -0.38 2.19
N ILE A 193 4.91 -1.52 1.55
CA ILE A 193 5.86 -2.64 1.50
C ILE A 193 6.86 -2.34 0.39
N GLU A 194 8.14 -2.29 0.74
CA GLU A 194 9.21 -2.04 -0.23
C GLU A 194 10.52 -2.69 0.23
N HIS A 195 11.39 -2.99 -0.75
CA HIS A 195 12.73 -3.54 -0.52
C HIS A 195 13.84 -2.51 -0.78
N ILE A 196 13.47 -1.29 -1.17
CA ILE A 196 14.38 -0.19 -1.49
C ILE A 196 14.44 0.76 -0.28
N PRO A 197 15.49 0.66 0.58
CA PRO A 197 15.50 1.38 1.87
C PRO A 197 15.44 2.89 1.73
N HIS A 198 16.13 3.47 0.73
CA HIS A 198 16.16 4.91 0.52
C HIS A 198 14.80 5.46 0.03
N ALA A 199 14.02 4.68 -0.73
CA ALA A 199 12.67 5.05 -1.14
C ALA A 199 11.74 5.15 0.08
N LEU A 200 11.76 4.14 0.96
CA LEU A 200 11.01 4.16 2.21
C LEU A 200 11.45 5.30 3.12
N ARG A 201 12.77 5.47 3.33
CA ARG A 201 13.33 6.55 4.14
C ARG A 201 12.89 7.94 3.69
N ALA A 202 12.64 8.12 2.38
CA ALA A 202 12.23 9.40 1.80
C ALA A 202 10.77 9.77 2.12
N VAL A 203 9.89 8.80 2.45
CA VAL A 203 8.44 9.01 2.59
C VAL A 203 7.91 8.58 3.94
N ALA A 204 8.40 7.46 4.50
CA ALA A 204 7.87 6.87 5.72
C ALA A 204 8.13 7.75 6.95
N ASP A 205 7.10 7.93 7.79
CA ASP A 205 7.22 8.56 9.11
C ASP A 205 7.65 7.55 10.16
N ARG A 206 7.28 6.29 9.95
CA ARG A 206 7.53 5.17 10.82
C ARG A 206 7.80 3.92 9.98
N MET A 207 8.64 3.02 10.48
CA MET A 207 8.90 1.73 9.85
C MET A 207 8.61 0.60 10.82
N MET A 208 8.01 -0.45 10.30
CA MET A 208 7.74 -1.70 11.02
C MET A 208 8.45 -2.85 10.33
N VAL A 209 9.09 -3.71 11.10
CA VAL A 209 9.75 -4.92 10.63
C VAL A 209 8.90 -6.13 10.99
N LEU A 210 8.52 -6.92 9.97
CA LEU A 210 7.93 -8.23 10.17
C LEU A 210 8.96 -9.33 9.97
N HIS A 211 8.91 -10.35 10.83
CA HIS A 211 9.73 -11.55 10.74
C HIS A 211 8.93 -12.75 11.27
N PHE A 212 8.81 -13.81 10.48
CA PHE A 212 8.02 -15.02 10.81
C PHE A 212 6.62 -14.73 11.37
N GLY A 213 5.91 -13.78 10.73
CA GLY A 213 4.55 -13.41 11.13
C GLY A 213 4.45 -12.53 12.37
N ARG A 214 5.56 -12.10 12.97
CA ARG A 214 5.59 -11.24 14.16
C ARG A 214 6.16 -9.87 13.87
N LYS A 215 5.69 -8.88 14.61
CA LYS A 215 6.30 -7.55 14.63
C LYS A 215 7.57 -7.59 15.46
N LEU A 216 8.71 -7.35 14.80
CA LEU A 216 10.03 -7.40 15.42
C LEU A 216 10.44 -6.03 15.97
N LEU A 217 10.28 -4.99 15.16
CA LEU A 217 10.59 -3.60 15.48
C LEU A 217 9.54 -2.67 14.89
N ASP A 218 9.38 -1.51 15.52
CA ASP A 218 8.47 -0.45 15.08
C ASP A 218 8.98 0.88 15.61
N GLY A 219 9.35 1.81 14.75
CA GLY A 219 9.93 3.09 15.17
C GLY A 219 10.29 4.01 14.00
N PRO A 220 11.05 5.09 14.28
CA PRO A 220 11.57 6.00 13.25
C PRO A 220 12.40 5.25 12.20
N PRO A 221 12.34 5.63 10.91
CA PRO A 221 13.09 4.95 9.86
C PRO A 221 14.61 4.88 10.10
N SER A 222 15.20 5.94 10.68
CA SER A 222 16.62 5.98 11.03
C SER A 222 17.01 4.86 11.99
N ASP A 223 16.20 4.69 13.04
CA ASP A 223 16.49 3.77 14.14
C ASP A 223 16.29 2.32 13.71
N VAL A 224 15.22 2.08 12.96
CA VAL A 224 14.93 0.74 12.43
C VAL A 224 16.01 0.29 11.44
N LEU A 225 16.44 1.16 10.51
CA LEU A 225 17.47 0.83 9.53
C LEU A 225 18.88 0.74 10.13
N ALA A 226 19.13 1.42 11.25
CA ALA A 226 20.39 1.33 11.97
C ALA A 226 20.49 0.08 12.88
N SER A 227 19.36 -0.59 13.15
CA SER A 227 19.32 -1.75 14.05
C SER A 227 20.20 -2.90 13.54
N PRO A 228 21.13 -3.43 14.37
CA PRO A 228 21.94 -4.59 14.00
C PRO A 228 21.10 -5.81 13.62
N LEU A 229 20.01 -6.03 14.35
CA LEU A 229 19.06 -7.12 14.09
C LEU A 229 18.40 -7.01 12.70
N VAL A 230 18.06 -5.80 12.27
CA VAL A 230 17.49 -5.56 10.91
C VAL A 230 18.54 -5.78 9.85
N ARG A 231 19.80 -5.35 10.08
CA ARG A 231 20.91 -5.59 9.16
C ARG A 231 21.18 -7.07 8.98
N GLU A 232 21.20 -7.84 10.06
CA GLU A 232 21.40 -9.28 10.02
C GLU A 232 20.28 -10.00 9.26
N ILE A 233 19.02 -9.75 9.63
CA ILE A 233 17.84 -10.46 9.07
C ILE A 233 17.55 -10.03 7.63
N TYR A 234 17.75 -8.75 7.30
CA TYR A 234 17.33 -8.16 6.04
C TYR A 234 18.45 -8.03 5.00
N MET A 235 19.68 -7.76 5.46
CA MET A 235 20.85 -7.58 4.60
C MET A 235 21.78 -8.78 4.60
N GLY A 236 21.57 -9.75 5.48
CA GLY A 236 22.47 -10.93 5.64
C GLY A 236 23.86 -10.57 6.11
N LEU A 237 24.05 -9.39 6.71
CA LEU A 237 25.34 -8.93 7.25
C LEU A 237 25.44 -9.32 8.73
N PRO A 238 26.56 -9.93 9.18
CA PRO A 238 26.78 -10.22 10.59
C PRO A 238 26.69 -8.94 11.44
N ALA A 239 26.17 -9.06 12.66
CA ALA A 239 26.02 -7.95 13.59
C ALA A 239 27.35 -7.24 13.94
N ASP A 240 28.49 -7.94 13.76
CA ASP A 240 29.84 -7.50 14.12
C ASP A 240 30.63 -6.84 12.94
N ALA A 241 30.00 -6.57 11.80
CA ALA A 241 30.65 -5.95 10.64
C ALA A 241 30.46 -4.42 10.64
N ALA A 242 30.82 -3.73 11.73
CA ALA A 242 30.86 -2.27 11.85
C ALA A 242 32.22 -1.81 12.33
#